data_9d5a86d62fd31ca5654bfe9343395d07
#
_entry.id   9d5a86d62fd31ca5654bfe9343395d07
#
_cell.length_a   1.000
_cell.length_b   1.000
_cell.length_c   1.000
_cell.angle_alpha   90.00
_cell.angle_beta   90.00
_cell.angle_gamma   90.00
#
_symmetry.space_group_name_H-M   'P 1'
#
loop_
_entity.id
_entity.type
_entity.pdbx_description
1 polymer ?
#
loop_
_entity_poly.entity_id
_entity_poly.type
_entity_poly.pdbx_seq_one_letter_code
_entity_poly.pdbx_strand_id
1 'polypeptide(L)'
;VSTTIGDLVPGVRATAQEDARIAELKGRSLWVKALERAVRGLQRVPDAPREIEVQGVRLSLEPDDVREAASRARRGGKPHNLAREAFVIWLLERLTDQYAAATNQDASDADTRAWIREDIRTARDARREINLCWMPTTPQGLLERLWSRPALLEQVAPSLSEQERALLHRRPGSALSAADIPLIDELAELLGPSEDAQARRARLEARRREDLVAYAAQAIESQELGGGMVSAEMLADRVSQGGPTLTLAERARADRTWTYGHVVVDEAPQVVPPEDHNT
;
A
#
# COMPACT_ATOMS: atom_id res chain seq x y z
N VAL A 1 12.38 -17.97 -17.62
CA VAL A 1 12.16 -17.86 -16.17
C VAL A 1 10.87 -18.60 -15.86
N SER A 2 10.92 -19.62 -15.02
CA SER A 2 9.70 -20.27 -14.51
C SER A 2 9.22 -19.49 -13.28
N THR A 3 7.95 -19.07 -13.28
CA THR A 3 7.33 -18.31 -12.20
C THR A 3 6.01 -19.00 -11.87
N THR A 4 5.70 -19.17 -10.60
CA THR A 4 4.39 -19.66 -10.15
C THR A 4 3.46 -18.50 -9.84
N ILE A 5 2.14 -18.74 -9.78
CA ILE A 5 1.17 -17.75 -9.34
C ILE A 5 1.57 -17.18 -7.96
N GLY A 6 2.13 -18.02 -7.08
CA GLY A 6 2.61 -17.58 -5.78
C GLY A 6 3.77 -16.57 -5.78
N ASP A 7 4.49 -16.45 -6.90
CA ASP A 7 5.61 -15.53 -7.06
C ASP A 7 5.20 -14.16 -7.62
N LEU A 8 3.94 -13.97 -8.04
CA LEU A 8 3.45 -12.72 -8.64
C LEU A 8 3.55 -11.52 -7.68
N VAL A 9 3.38 -11.75 -6.39
CA VAL A 9 3.44 -10.68 -5.39
C VAL A 9 4.61 -10.92 -4.46
N PRO A 10 5.72 -10.17 -4.59
CA PRO A 10 6.89 -10.33 -3.75
C PRO A 10 6.56 -10.23 -2.26
N GLY A 11 7.03 -11.19 -1.47
CA GLY A 11 6.84 -11.21 -0.02
C GLY A 11 5.48 -11.74 0.46
N VAL A 12 4.60 -12.13 -0.45
CA VAL A 12 3.33 -12.82 -0.12
C VAL A 12 3.50 -14.32 -0.32
N ARG A 13 3.05 -15.10 0.65
CA ARG A 13 3.11 -16.57 0.58
C ARG A 13 1.71 -17.15 0.71
N ALA A 14 1.34 -17.98 -0.25
CA ALA A 14 0.14 -18.81 -0.21
C ALA A 14 0.50 -20.15 0.43
N THR A 15 -0.06 -20.45 1.60
CA THR A 15 0.21 -21.69 2.33
C THR A 15 -1.06 -22.50 2.60
N ALA A 16 -2.23 -21.91 2.40
CA ALA A 16 -3.49 -22.61 2.59
C ALA A 16 -3.85 -23.41 1.34
N GLN A 17 -4.34 -24.63 1.56
CA GLN A 17 -5.07 -25.37 0.54
C GLN A 17 -6.53 -24.97 0.58
N GLU A 18 -7.17 -24.89 -0.58
CA GLU A 18 -8.53 -24.41 -0.73
C GLU A 18 -9.33 -25.36 -1.63
N ASP A 19 -10.63 -25.46 -1.38
CA ASP A 19 -11.56 -26.20 -2.23
C ASP A 19 -11.57 -25.61 -3.65
N ALA A 20 -11.61 -26.49 -4.67
CA ALA A 20 -11.60 -26.07 -6.07
C ALA A 20 -12.78 -25.13 -6.41
N ARG A 21 -13.94 -25.30 -5.79
CA ARG A 21 -15.10 -24.42 -5.98
C ARG A 21 -14.84 -23.00 -5.47
N ILE A 22 -14.11 -22.86 -4.36
CA ILE A 22 -13.73 -21.55 -3.81
C ILE A 22 -12.69 -20.90 -4.71
N ALA A 23 -11.72 -21.68 -5.20
CA ALA A 23 -10.71 -21.20 -6.14
C ALA A 23 -11.35 -20.71 -7.45
N GLU A 24 -12.27 -21.47 -8.03
CA GLU A 24 -13.05 -21.06 -9.21
C GLU A 24 -13.83 -19.76 -8.96
N LEU A 25 -14.51 -19.67 -7.80
CA LEU A 25 -15.26 -18.47 -7.43
C LEU A 25 -14.36 -17.22 -7.35
N LYS A 26 -13.14 -17.36 -6.85
CA LYS A 26 -12.13 -16.28 -6.80
C LYS A 26 -11.54 -15.95 -8.17
N GLY A 27 -11.56 -16.88 -9.12
CA GLY A 27 -11.11 -16.67 -10.50
C GLY A 27 -12.09 -15.92 -11.39
N ARG A 28 -13.31 -15.64 -10.94
CA ARG A 28 -14.33 -14.99 -11.77
C ARG A 28 -14.01 -13.52 -12.07
N SER A 29 -14.34 -13.07 -13.27
CA SER A 29 -14.10 -11.68 -13.73
C SER A 29 -14.83 -10.59 -12.92
N LEU A 30 -15.88 -10.98 -12.17
CA LEU A 30 -16.61 -10.04 -11.29
C LEU A 30 -15.67 -9.29 -10.30
N TRP A 31 -14.52 -9.90 -9.95
CA TRP A 31 -13.60 -9.33 -8.95
C TRP A 31 -12.94 -8.05 -9.42
N VAL A 32 -12.72 -7.82 -10.69
CA VAL A 32 -12.18 -6.55 -11.23
C VAL A 32 -13.02 -5.39 -10.68
N LYS A 33 -14.33 -5.40 -10.92
CA LYS A 33 -15.23 -4.33 -10.45
C LYS A 33 -15.48 -4.36 -8.94
N ALA A 34 -15.46 -5.54 -8.31
CA ALA A 34 -15.64 -5.66 -6.88
C ALA A 34 -14.46 -5.07 -6.10
N LEU A 35 -13.23 -5.31 -6.52
CA LEU A 35 -12.02 -4.75 -5.91
C LEU A 35 -11.93 -3.23 -6.10
N GLU A 36 -12.28 -2.71 -7.28
CA GLU A 36 -12.41 -1.27 -7.50
C GLU A 36 -13.41 -0.61 -6.54
N ARG A 37 -14.59 -1.25 -6.34
CA ARG A 37 -15.59 -0.76 -5.38
C ARG A 37 -15.06 -0.80 -3.95
N ALA A 38 -14.36 -1.88 -3.59
CA ALA A 38 -13.75 -2.03 -2.27
C ALA A 38 -12.73 -0.91 -1.99
N VAL A 39 -11.85 -0.60 -2.93
CA VAL A 39 -10.88 0.49 -2.81
C VAL A 39 -11.59 1.85 -2.76
N ARG A 40 -12.60 2.07 -3.60
CA ARG A 40 -13.39 3.30 -3.58
C ARG A 40 -14.12 3.51 -2.26
N GLY A 41 -14.60 2.43 -1.63
CA GLY A 41 -15.24 2.45 -0.32
C GLY A 41 -14.33 2.80 0.87
N LEU A 42 -13.01 2.90 0.65
CA LEU A 42 -12.04 3.38 1.64
C LEU A 42 -12.05 4.93 1.76
N GLN A 43 -12.72 5.61 0.84
CA GLN A 43 -12.87 7.05 0.82
C GLN A 43 -14.28 7.41 1.28
N ARG A 44 -14.38 8.23 2.33
CA ARG A 44 -15.67 8.62 2.93
C ARG A 44 -15.68 10.11 3.19
N VAL A 45 -16.79 10.75 2.89
CA VAL A 45 -17.07 12.11 3.34
C VAL A 45 -17.92 11.99 4.60
N PRO A 46 -17.57 12.66 5.69
CA PRO A 46 -18.43 12.67 6.88
C PRO A 46 -19.75 13.37 6.59
N ASP A 47 -20.82 12.93 7.25
CA ASP A 47 -22.17 13.54 7.08
C ASP A 47 -22.30 14.88 7.81
N ALA A 48 -21.43 15.14 8.78
CA ALA A 48 -21.39 16.37 9.58
C ALA A 48 -19.93 16.74 9.89
N PRO A 49 -19.66 18.02 10.26
CA PRO A 49 -18.35 18.46 10.71
C PRO A 49 -17.79 17.57 11.83
N ARG A 50 -16.48 17.30 11.80
CA ARG A 50 -15.78 16.52 12.82
C ARG A 50 -14.86 17.43 13.61
N GLU A 51 -15.07 17.47 14.93
CA GLU A 51 -14.18 18.21 15.82
C GLU A 51 -12.84 17.49 15.97
N ILE A 52 -11.77 18.27 15.92
CA ILE A 52 -10.38 17.84 16.10
C ILE A 52 -9.77 18.75 17.16
N GLU A 53 -9.19 18.17 18.20
CA GLU A 53 -8.48 18.93 19.21
C GLU A 53 -6.96 18.82 19.00
N VAL A 54 -6.29 19.97 18.94
CA VAL A 54 -4.83 20.07 18.79
C VAL A 54 -4.32 21.09 19.79
N GLN A 55 -3.49 20.67 20.75
CA GLN A 55 -2.90 21.55 21.78
C GLN A 55 -3.97 22.45 22.49
N GLY A 56 -5.17 21.89 22.76
CA GLY A 56 -6.26 22.63 23.38
C GLY A 56 -7.06 23.55 22.43
N VAL A 57 -6.69 23.62 21.17
CA VAL A 57 -7.41 24.36 20.11
C VAL A 57 -8.39 23.43 19.40
N ARG A 58 -9.64 23.85 19.27
CA ARG A 58 -10.67 23.12 18.53
C ARG A 58 -10.67 23.54 17.07
N LEU A 59 -10.50 22.56 16.19
CA LEU A 59 -10.56 22.69 14.74
C LEU A 59 -11.74 21.90 14.22
N SER A 60 -12.22 22.25 13.04
CA SER A 60 -13.32 21.52 12.38
C SER A 60 -12.88 20.96 11.03
N LEU A 61 -13.08 19.66 10.86
CA LEU A 61 -12.95 19.01 9.56
C LEU A 61 -14.31 19.03 8.86
N GLU A 62 -14.47 19.99 7.95
CA GLU A 62 -15.73 20.20 7.24
C GLU A 62 -15.94 19.17 6.13
N PRO A 63 -17.18 18.65 5.92
CA PRO A 63 -17.49 17.74 4.82
C PRO A 63 -17.12 18.32 3.45
N ASP A 64 -17.25 19.62 3.24
CA ASP A 64 -16.90 20.30 1.99
C ASP A 64 -15.39 20.29 1.75
N ASP A 65 -14.60 20.54 2.79
CA ASP A 65 -13.14 20.44 2.73
C ASP A 65 -12.70 19.03 2.37
N VAL A 66 -13.33 18.00 2.94
CA VAL A 66 -13.04 16.59 2.61
C VAL A 66 -13.40 16.27 1.16
N ARG A 67 -14.54 16.76 0.65
CA ARG A 67 -14.94 16.57 -0.76
C ARG A 67 -13.95 17.24 -1.72
N GLU A 68 -13.55 18.46 -1.45
CA GLU A 68 -12.60 19.22 -2.27
C GLU A 68 -11.22 18.53 -2.27
N ALA A 69 -10.71 18.15 -1.09
CA ALA A 69 -9.45 17.43 -0.97
C ALA A 69 -9.47 16.12 -1.77
N ALA A 70 -10.55 15.34 -1.65
CA ALA A 70 -10.73 14.10 -2.37
C ALA A 70 -10.82 14.31 -3.89
N SER A 71 -11.53 15.34 -4.33
CA SER A 71 -11.63 15.71 -5.74
C SER A 71 -10.26 16.05 -6.33
N ARG A 72 -9.47 16.86 -5.63
CA ARG A 72 -8.10 17.24 -6.05
C ARG A 72 -7.17 16.04 -6.13
N ALA A 73 -7.19 15.19 -5.10
CA ALA A 73 -6.35 14.00 -5.05
C ALA A 73 -6.61 13.03 -6.20
N ARG A 74 -7.88 12.87 -6.61
CA ARG A 74 -8.27 11.98 -7.72
C ARG A 74 -7.86 12.49 -9.11
N ARG A 75 -7.73 13.80 -9.30
CA ARG A 75 -7.35 14.38 -10.62
C ARG A 75 -6.01 13.88 -11.13
N GLY A 76 -5.11 13.47 -10.23
CA GLY A 76 -3.80 12.97 -10.59
C GLY A 76 -3.77 11.54 -11.14
N GLY A 77 -4.91 10.81 -11.14
CA GLY A 77 -4.98 9.42 -11.63
C GLY A 77 -4.08 8.43 -10.87
N LYS A 78 -3.57 8.81 -9.70
CA LYS A 78 -2.67 7.97 -8.90
C LYS A 78 -3.45 6.88 -8.16
N PRO A 79 -2.81 5.71 -7.90
CA PRO A 79 -3.35 4.69 -7.00
C PRO A 79 -3.73 5.26 -5.63
N HIS A 80 -4.65 4.57 -4.94
CA HIS A 80 -5.30 5.04 -3.72
C HIS A 80 -4.35 5.60 -2.64
N ASN A 81 -3.30 4.86 -2.27
CA ASN A 81 -2.39 5.29 -1.21
C ASN A 81 -1.53 6.50 -1.63
N LEU A 82 -1.14 6.58 -2.90
CA LEU A 82 -0.38 7.72 -3.43
C LEU A 82 -1.26 8.97 -3.59
N ALA A 83 -2.51 8.80 -4.02
CA ALA A 83 -3.47 9.91 -4.11
C ALA A 83 -3.78 10.46 -2.70
N ARG A 84 -3.78 9.60 -1.67
CA ARG A 84 -4.00 10.00 -0.28
C ARG A 84 -2.99 11.05 0.21
N GLU A 85 -1.75 11.03 -0.25
CA GLU A 85 -0.74 12.01 0.14
C GLU A 85 -1.23 13.45 -0.18
N ALA A 86 -1.71 13.66 -1.40
CA ALA A 86 -2.24 14.97 -1.82
C ALA A 86 -3.51 15.35 -1.02
N PHE A 87 -4.37 14.38 -0.70
CA PHE A 87 -5.54 14.57 0.15
C PHE A 87 -5.16 15.04 1.55
N VAL A 88 -4.20 14.38 2.19
CA VAL A 88 -3.75 14.71 3.54
C VAL A 88 -3.08 16.09 3.56
N ILE A 89 -2.18 16.37 2.61
CA ILE A 89 -1.50 17.66 2.53
C ILE A 89 -2.53 18.80 2.44
N TRP A 90 -3.53 18.67 1.58
CA TRP A 90 -4.53 19.72 1.41
C TRP A 90 -5.35 19.95 2.70
N LEU A 91 -5.78 18.89 3.39
CA LEU A 91 -6.50 19.02 4.65
C LEU A 91 -5.64 19.62 5.77
N LEU A 92 -4.37 19.23 5.85
CA LEU A 92 -3.44 19.81 6.81
C LEU A 92 -3.27 21.32 6.60
N GLU A 93 -3.20 21.79 5.34
CA GLU A 93 -3.14 23.21 5.04
C GLU A 93 -4.41 23.95 5.53
N ARG A 94 -5.60 23.39 5.29
CA ARG A 94 -6.87 23.96 5.77
C ARG A 94 -6.94 24.02 7.30
N LEU A 95 -6.54 22.96 7.97
CA LEU A 95 -6.51 22.90 9.44
C LEU A 95 -5.43 23.84 10.00
N THR A 96 -4.30 24.02 9.31
CA THR A 96 -3.27 25.00 9.68
C THR A 96 -3.81 26.43 9.65
N ASP A 97 -4.56 26.79 8.60
CA ASP A 97 -5.20 28.10 8.51
C ASP A 97 -6.19 28.32 9.66
N GLN A 98 -6.99 27.32 10.02
CA GLN A 98 -7.92 27.37 11.16
C GLN A 98 -7.17 27.56 12.49
N TYR A 99 -6.11 26.79 12.71
CA TYR A 99 -5.31 26.85 13.93
C TYR A 99 -4.66 28.23 14.10
N ALA A 100 -4.01 28.75 13.05
CA ALA A 100 -3.39 30.07 13.06
C ALA A 100 -4.39 31.17 13.36
N ALA A 101 -5.58 31.11 12.75
CA ALA A 101 -6.68 32.07 13.02
C ALA A 101 -7.17 32.00 14.48
N ALA A 102 -7.33 30.76 15.01
CA ALA A 102 -7.80 30.56 16.38
C ALA A 102 -6.79 31.01 17.46
N THR A 103 -5.50 30.95 17.15
CA THR A 103 -4.39 31.30 18.06
C THR A 103 -3.78 32.66 17.79
N ASN A 104 -4.31 33.40 16.80
CA ASN A 104 -3.80 34.69 16.35
C ASN A 104 -2.29 34.65 15.99
N GLN A 105 -1.87 33.56 15.39
CA GLN A 105 -0.49 33.37 14.90
C GLN A 105 -0.37 33.81 13.44
N ASP A 106 0.82 34.28 13.06
CA ASP A 106 1.09 34.70 11.68
C ASP A 106 1.32 33.46 10.77
N ALA A 107 0.27 33.08 10.06
CA ALA A 107 0.35 31.99 9.08
C ALA A 107 1.13 32.34 7.79
N SER A 108 1.57 33.59 7.60
CA SER A 108 2.43 33.98 6.48
C SER A 108 3.90 33.62 6.70
N ASP A 109 4.30 33.44 7.97
CA ASP A 109 5.63 32.94 8.32
C ASP A 109 5.74 31.45 8.04
N ALA A 110 6.72 31.07 7.19
CA ALA A 110 6.89 29.71 6.73
C ALA A 110 7.25 28.71 7.86
N ASP A 111 8.05 29.17 8.83
CA ASP A 111 8.50 28.32 9.95
C ASP A 111 7.34 28.09 10.93
N THR A 112 6.58 29.12 11.25
CA THR A 112 5.37 29.02 12.06
C THR A 112 4.35 28.09 11.41
N ARG A 113 4.13 28.23 10.10
CA ARG A 113 3.22 27.37 9.35
C ARG A 113 3.65 25.92 9.34
N ALA A 114 4.96 25.67 9.14
CA ALA A 114 5.52 24.31 9.16
C ALA A 114 5.38 23.66 10.54
N TRP A 115 5.62 24.40 11.60
CA TRP A 115 5.47 23.92 12.97
C TRP A 115 4.00 23.57 13.29
N ILE A 116 3.05 24.46 13.00
CA ILE A 116 1.60 24.20 13.22
C ILE A 116 1.17 22.95 12.45
N ARG A 117 1.55 22.85 11.18
CA ARG A 117 1.21 21.68 10.34
C ARG A 117 1.76 20.37 10.91
N GLU A 118 2.96 20.39 11.46
CA GLU A 118 3.56 19.20 12.09
C GLU A 118 2.82 18.82 13.39
N ASP A 119 2.44 19.79 14.21
CA ASP A 119 1.62 19.55 15.39
C ASP A 119 0.27 18.91 15.04
N ILE A 120 -0.42 19.45 14.02
CA ILE A 120 -1.69 18.89 13.55
C ILE A 120 -1.46 17.48 12.98
N ARG A 121 -0.41 17.27 12.17
CA ARG A 121 -0.09 15.98 11.55
C ARG A 121 0.18 14.87 12.59
N THR A 122 0.75 15.23 13.73
CA THR A 122 1.08 14.30 14.81
C THR A 122 -0.05 14.12 15.82
N ALA A 123 -1.00 15.07 15.86
CA ALA A 123 -2.15 15.00 16.76
C ALA A 123 -3.00 13.73 16.50
N ARG A 124 -3.34 13.03 17.57
CA ARG A 124 -4.09 11.77 17.52
C ARG A 124 -5.45 11.94 16.85
N ASP A 125 -6.18 12.97 17.23
CA ASP A 125 -7.54 13.20 16.73
C ASP A 125 -7.52 13.57 15.25
N ALA A 126 -6.62 14.45 14.82
CA ALA A 126 -6.44 14.79 13.41
C ALA A 126 -6.13 13.55 12.56
N ARG A 127 -5.18 12.73 13.00
CA ARG A 127 -4.82 11.47 12.31
C ARG A 127 -5.99 10.52 12.22
N ARG A 128 -6.77 10.39 13.29
CA ARG A 128 -7.94 9.52 13.33
C ARG A 128 -9.00 9.98 12.34
N GLU A 129 -9.41 11.23 12.41
CA GLU A 129 -10.51 11.76 11.58
C GLU A 129 -10.11 11.78 10.09
N ILE A 130 -8.88 12.20 9.77
CA ILE A 130 -8.35 12.13 8.40
C ILE A 130 -8.32 10.67 7.88
N ASN A 131 -7.89 9.71 8.71
CA ASN A 131 -7.87 8.29 8.33
C ASN A 131 -9.27 7.72 8.15
N LEU A 132 -10.28 8.20 8.88
CA LEU A 132 -11.68 7.79 8.67
C LEU A 132 -12.22 8.30 7.32
N CYS A 133 -11.72 9.43 6.83
CA CYS A 133 -12.10 9.98 5.53
C CYS A 133 -11.40 9.29 4.35
N TRP A 134 -10.14 8.88 4.53
CA TRP A 134 -9.37 8.19 3.51
C TRP A 134 -8.43 7.16 4.15
N MET A 135 -8.91 5.94 4.28
CA MET A 135 -8.24 4.88 5.01
C MET A 135 -7.04 4.32 4.22
N PRO A 136 -5.81 4.46 4.72
CA PRO A 136 -4.68 3.76 4.14
C PRO A 136 -4.79 2.27 4.43
N THR A 137 -4.46 1.42 3.46
CA THR A 137 -4.51 -0.02 3.65
C THR A 137 -3.52 -0.76 2.76
N THR A 138 -3.28 -2.02 3.08
CA THR A 138 -2.47 -2.94 2.27
C THR A 138 -3.38 -3.86 1.46
N PRO A 139 -2.91 -4.42 0.33
CA PRO A 139 -3.65 -5.40 -0.45
C PRO A 139 -4.17 -6.56 0.38
N GLN A 140 -3.30 -7.17 1.19
CA GLN A 140 -3.66 -8.27 2.07
C GLN A 140 -4.69 -7.85 3.11
N GLY A 141 -4.50 -6.68 3.74
CA GLY A 141 -5.43 -6.17 4.75
C GLY A 141 -6.81 -5.87 4.18
N LEU A 142 -6.91 -5.40 2.93
CA LEU A 142 -8.21 -5.19 2.29
C LEU A 142 -8.86 -6.52 1.91
N LEU A 143 -8.12 -7.47 1.36
CA LEU A 143 -8.63 -8.79 1.02
C LEU A 143 -9.11 -9.54 2.28
N GLU A 144 -8.35 -9.51 3.38
CA GLU A 144 -8.75 -10.06 4.67
C GLU A 144 -10.07 -9.46 5.18
N ARG A 145 -10.22 -8.13 5.05
CA ARG A 145 -11.46 -7.44 5.42
C ARG A 145 -12.65 -7.87 4.55
N LEU A 146 -12.43 -8.13 3.26
CA LEU A 146 -13.47 -8.64 2.36
C LEU A 146 -13.94 -10.02 2.81
N TRP A 147 -13.00 -10.93 3.09
CA TRP A 147 -13.33 -12.29 3.51
C TRP A 147 -13.88 -12.39 4.93
N SER A 148 -13.55 -11.46 5.82
CA SER A 148 -14.00 -11.49 7.22
C SER A 148 -15.27 -10.71 7.50
N ARG A 149 -15.76 -9.89 6.55
CA ARG A 149 -16.93 -9.02 6.74
C ARG A 149 -17.98 -9.25 5.67
N PRO A 150 -18.98 -10.14 5.91
CA PRO A 150 -20.00 -10.48 4.93
C PRO A 150 -20.75 -9.26 4.36
N ALA A 151 -21.07 -8.27 5.20
CA ALA A 151 -21.77 -7.06 4.75
C ALA A 151 -20.91 -6.22 3.77
N LEU A 152 -19.59 -6.15 3.96
CA LEU A 152 -18.70 -5.49 3.00
C LEU A 152 -18.64 -6.27 1.69
N LEU A 153 -18.53 -7.59 1.76
CA LEU A 153 -18.51 -8.45 0.59
C LEU A 153 -19.82 -8.33 -0.22
N GLU A 154 -20.96 -8.30 0.44
CA GLU A 154 -22.26 -8.07 -0.19
C GLU A 154 -22.33 -6.71 -0.90
N GLN A 155 -21.82 -5.66 -0.26
CA GLN A 155 -21.82 -4.31 -0.83
C GLN A 155 -20.95 -4.21 -2.11
N VAL A 156 -19.78 -4.86 -2.14
CA VAL A 156 -18.85 -4.74 -3.27
C VAL A 156 -19.11 -5.76 -4.37
N ALA A 157 -19.63 -6.93 -4.04
CA ALA A 157 -19.93 -8.03 -4.96
C ALA A 157 -21.40 -8.49 -4.84
N PRO A 158 -22.38 -7.63 -5.17
CA PRO A 158 -23.79 -7.92 -4.99
C PRO A 158 -24.30 -9.05 -5.91
N SER A 159 -23.55 -9.40 -6.95
CA SER A 159 -23.89 -10.51 -7.85
C SER A 159 -23.61 -11.90 -7.25
N LEU A 160 -22.86 -11.98 -6.15
CA LEU A 160 -22.66 -13.23 -5.46
C LEU A 160 -23.91 -13.61 -4.65
N SER A 161 -24.29 -14.87 -4.73
CA SER A 161 -25.35 -15.44 -3.87
C SER A 161 -24.89 -15.48 -2.41
N GLU A 162 -25.84 -15.61 -1.49
CA GLU A 162 -25.55 -15.77 -0.06
C GLU A 162 -24.65 -17.00 0.20
N GLN A 163 -24.91 -18.09 -0.50
CA GLN A 163 -24.12 -19.33 -0.40
C GLN A 163 -22.68 -19.11 -0.87
N GLU A 164 -22.46 -18.41 -1.99
CA GLU A 164 -21.13 -18.09 -2.48
C GLU A 164 -20.38 -17.16 -1.53
N ARG A 165 -21.06 -16.16 -0.96
CA ARG A 165 -20.46 -15.29 0.08
C ARG A 165 -20.08 -16.07 1.33
N ALA A 166 -20.89 -17.04 1.75
CA ALA A 166 -20.59 -17.89 2.88
C ALA A 166 -19.35 -18.78 2.65
N LEU A 167 -19.17 -19.29 1.42
CA LEU A 167 -17.96 -20.05 1.05
C LEU A 167 -16.68 -19.22 1.10
N LEU A 168 -16.75 -17.94 0.78
CA LEU A 168 -15.61 -17.02 0.80
C LEU A 168 -15.29 -16.52 2.22
N HIS A 169 -16.20 -16.68 3.17
CA HIS A 169 -16.02 -16.16 4.52
C HIS A 169 -14.86 -16.86 5.25
N ARG A 170 -13.92 -16.07 5.76
CA ARG A 170 -12.78 -16.55 6.57
C ARG A 170 -12.55 -15.65 7.78
N ARG A 171 -11.99 -16.23 8.84
CA ARG A 171 -11.60 -15.48 10.04
C ARG A 171 -10.41 -14.57 9.71
N PRO A 172 -10.30 -13.39 10.37
CA PRO A 172 -9.09 -12.58 10.31
C PRO A 172 -7.84 -13.40 10.66
N GLY A 173 -6.73 -13.14 9.96
CA GLY A 173 -5.46 -13.86 10.16
C GLY A 173 -5.41 -15.25 9.51
N SER A 174 -6.42 -15.66 8.73
CA SER A 174 -6.37 -16.91 7.97
C SER A 174 -5.26 -16.88 6.93
N ALA A 175 -4.58 -18.02 6.73
CA ALA A 175 -3.56 -18.16 5.70
C ALA A 175 -4.14 -17.94 4.30
N LEU A 176 -3.32 -17.38 3.40
CA LEU A 176 -3.69 -17.13 2.01
C LEU A 176 -3.61 -18.42 1.17
N SER A 177 -4.51 -18.57 0.23
CA SER A 177 -4.46 -19.62 -0.80
C SER A 177 -3.85 -19.11 -2.10
N ALA A 178 -3.50 -20.01 -3.01
CA ALA A 178 -3.00 -19.64 -4.33
C ALA A 178 -4.00 -18.77 -5.12
N ALA A 179 -5.30 -19.01 -4.96
CA ALA A 179 -6.35 -18.24 -5.61
C ALA A 179 -6.54 -16.81 -5.03
N ASP A 180 -5.95 -16.50 -3.87
CA ASP A 180 -5.92 -15.14 -3.33
C ASP A 180 -4.87 -14.26 -4.01
N ILE A 181 -3.81 -14.84 -4.57
CA ILE A 181 -2.65 -14.10 -5.08
C ILE A 181 -3.01 -13.16 -6.23
N PRO A 182 -3.77 -13.58 -7.27
CA PRO A 182 -4.19 -12.66 -8.33
C PRO A 182 -5.03 -11.49 -7.81
N LEU A 183 -5.88 -11.73 -6.80
CA LEU A 183 -6.69 -10.66 -6.20
C LEU A 183 -5.83 -9.68 -5.39
N ILE A 184 -4.79 -10.16 -4.71
CA ILE A 184 -3.80 -9.33 -4.02
C ILE A 184 -2.99 -8.52 -5.02
N ASP A 185 -2.63 -9.10 -6.16
CA ASP A 185 -1.92 -8.42 -7.23
C ASP A 185 -2.73 -7.27 -7.79
N GLU A 186 -3.98 -7.49 -8.15
CA GLU A 186 -4.92 -6.46 -8.61
C GLU A 186 -5.12 -5.35 -7.55
N LEU A 187 -5.31 -5.75 -6.28
CA LEU A 187 -5.41 -4.78 -5.18
C LEU A 187 -4.13 -3.95 -5.01
N ALA A 188 -2.97 -4.52 -5.27
CA ALA A 188 -1.73 -3.78 -5.14
C ALA A 188 -1.55 -2.74 -6.27
N GLU A 189 -2.09 -2.98 -7.49
CA GLU A 189 -2.17 -1.96 -8.53
C GLU A 189 -3.14 -0.83 -8.13
N LEU A 190 -4.35 -1.18 -7.67
CA LEU A 190 -5.37 -0.22 -7.30
C LEU A 190 -4.97 0.64 -6.08
N LEU A 191 -4.31 0.04 -5.12
CA LEU A 191 -3.89 0.71 -3.88
C LEU A 191 -2.57 1.45 -4.04
N GLY A 192 -1.64 0.92 -4.80
CA GLY A 192 -0.26 1.40 -4.82
C GLY A 192 0.49 1.15 -3.50
N PRO A 193 1.77 1.52 -3.41
CA PRO A 193 2.56 1.37 -2.21
C PRO A 193 2.03 2.23 -1.07
N SER A 194 1.99 1.70 0.16
CA SER A 194 1.64 2.47 1.35
C SER A 194 2.89 3.13 1.96
N GLU A 195 2.73 4.27 2.64
CA GLU A 195 3.81 4.95 3.38
C GLU A 195 4.53 3.99 4.34
N ASP A 196 3.78 3.16 5.08
CA ASP A 196 4.35 2.16 6.00
C ASP A 196 5.15 1.07 5.28
N ALA A 197 4.76 0.70 4.06
CA ALA A 197 5.51 -0.25 3.25
C ALA A 197 6.79 0.39 2.68
N GLN A 198 6.71 1.64 2.24
CA GLN A 198 7.87 2.41 1.79
C GLN A 198 8.85 2.67 2.94
N ALA A 199 8.37 3.10 4.10
CA ALA A 199 9.19 3.32 5.29
C ALA A 199 9.86 2.02 5.77
N ARG A 200 9.16 0.89 5.73
CA ARG A 200 9.76 -0.42 6.05
C ARG A 200 10.84 -0.83 5.05
N ARG A 201 10.60 -0.63 3.75
CA ARG A 201 11.62 -0.89 2.71
C ARG A 201 12.84 -0.01 2.92
N ALA A 202 12.66 1.29 3.10
CA ALA A 202 13.76 2.23 3.35
C ALA A 202 14.57 1.84 4.61
N ARG A 203 13.92 1.43 5.70
CA ARG A 203 14.60 0.94 6.91
C ARG A 203 15.38 -0.36 6.68
N LEU A 204 14.82 -1.28 5.89
CA LEU A 204 15.51 -2.53 5.55
C LEU A 204 16.72 -2.27 4.64
N GLU A 205 16.60 -1.37 3.69
CA GLU A 205 17.70 -0.96 2.82
C GLU A 205 18.80 -0.22 3.61
N ALA A 206 18.41 0.66 4.52
CA ALA A 206 19.35 1.34 5.41
C ALA A 206 20.13 0.34 6.27
N ARG A 207 19.44 -0.62 6.92
CA ARG A 207 20.09 -1.69 7.70
C ARG A 207 21.02 -2.53 6.85
N ARG A 208 20.58 -2.96 5.64
CA ARG A 208 21.46 -3.70 4.73
C ARG A 208 22.71 -2.92 4.37
N ARG A 209 22.56 -1.61 4.16
CA ARG A 209 23.71 -0.73 3.87
C ARG A 209 24.65 -0.62 5.08
N GLU A 210 24.11 -0.46 6.28
CA GLU A 210 24.90 -0.46 7.53
C GLU A 210 25.66 -1.78 7.71
N ASP A 211 25.00 -2.93 7.52
CA ASP A 211 25.62 -4.25 7.61
C ASP A 211 26.73 -4.44 6.57
N LEU A 212 26.54 -3.95 5.34
CA LEU A 212 27.56 -3.99 4.28
C LEU A 212 28.75 -3.09 4.60
N VAL A 213 28.52 -1.91 5.13
CA VAL A 213 29.59 -0.99 5.56
C VAL A 213 30.39 -1.61 6.72
N ALA A 214 29.70 -2.19 7.70
CA ALA A 214 30.35 -2.88 8.83
C ALA A 214 31.18 -4.07 8.36
N TYR A 215 30.65 -4.89 7.45
CA TYR A 215 31.37 -6.00 6.85
C TYR A 215 32.61 -5.54 6.04
N ALA A 216 32.45 -4.48 5.25
CA ALA A 216 33.54 -3.89 4.48
C ALA A 216 34.62 -3.31 5.41
N ALA A 217 34.26 -2.66 6.51
CA ALA A 217 35.20 -2.15 7.51
C ALA A 217 35.99 -3.28 8.16
N GLN A 218 35.31 -4.38 8.55
CA GLN A 218 35.96 -5.55 9.13
C GLN A 218 36.89 -6.26 8.12
N ALA A 219 36.51 -6.31 6.83
CA ALA A 219 37.35 -6.88 5.80
C ALA A 219 38.61 -6.04 5.54
N ILE A 220 38.52 -4.69 5.58
CA ILE A 220 39.64 -3.79 5.46
C ILE A 220 40.60 -3.98 6.64
N GLU A 221 40.05 -4.06 7.86
CA GLU A 221 40.83 -4.25 9.07
C GLU A 221 41.54 -5.61 9.11
N SER A 222 40.85 -6.70 8.69
CA SER A 222 41.38 -8.06 8.75
C SER A 222 42.45 -8.37 7.68
N GLN A 223 42.45 -7.63 6.57
CA GLN A 223 43.38 -7.89 5.45
C GLN A 223 44.52 -6.91 5.36
N GLU A 224 44.70 -6.02 6.33
CA GLU A 224 45.71 -4.92 6.29
C GLU A 224 45.72 -4.15 4.94
N LEU A 225 44.60 -4.16 4.21
CA LEU A 225 44.42 -3.46 2.92
C LEU A 225 44.33 -1.94 3.09
N GLY A 226 45.02 -1.42 4.09
CA GLY A 226 44.90 -0.05 4.53
C GLY A 226 46.04 0.88 4.13
N GLY A 227 46.35 1.02 2.87
CA GLY A 227 47.07 2.17 2.37
C GLY A 227 46.28 3.49 2.38
N GLY A 228 45.20 3.60 3.14
CA GLY A 228 44.44 4.84 3.36
C GLY A 228 43.62 5.38 2.18
N MET A 229 43.50 4.65 1.05
CA MET A 229 42.84 5.16 -0.16
C MET A 229 41.45 4.57 -0.43
N VAL A 230 40.99 3.57 0.34
CA VAL A 230 39.70 2.95 0.15
C VAL A 230 38.89 3.02 1.45
N SER A 231 37.76 3.75 1.44
CA SER A 231 36.87 3.79 2.60
C SER A 231 35.96 2.57 2.60
N ALA A 232 35.46 2.18 3.78
CA ALA A 232 34.50 1.10 3.95
C ALA A 232 33.21 1.36 3.15
N GLU A 233 32.80 2.63 3.02
CA GLU A 233 31.66 3.05 2.22
C GLU A 233 31.89 2.83 0.72
N MET A 234 33.09 3.19 0.21
CA MET A 234 33.44 2.94 -1.20
C MET A 234 33.48 1.45 -1.52
N LEU A 235 33.94 0.61 -0.59
CA LEU A 235 33.96 -0.84 -0.74
C LEU A 235 32.54 -1.42 -0.65
N ALA A 236 31.70 -0.93 0.28
CA ALA A 236 30.31 -1.32 0.41
C ALA A 236 29.49 -0.93 -0.83
N ASP A 237 29.69 0.26 -1.39
CA ASP A 237 29.03 0.69 -2.64
C ASP A 237 29.49 -0.18 -3.83
N ARG A 238 30.76 -0.58 -3.89
CA ARG A 238 31.28 -1.46 -4.92
C ARG A 238 30.80 -2.92 -4.78
N VAL A 239 30.64 -3.40 -3.54
CA VAL A 239 30.04 -4.69 -3.23
C VAL A 239 28.54 -4.67 -3.50
N SER A 240 27.85 -3.58 -3.22
CA SER A 240 26.42 -3.43 -3.56
C SER A 240 26.18 -3.34 -5.06
N GLN A 241 27.13 -2.80 -5.83
CA GLN A 241 27.11 -2.78 -7.30
C GLN A 241 27.63 -4.07 -7.93
N GLY A 242 28.46 -4.85 -7.25
CA GLY A 242 29.08 -6.11 -7.69
C GLY A 242 28.76 -7.32 -6.82
N GLY A 243 27.83 -7.21 -5.87
CA GLY A 243 27.31 -8.31 -5.05
C GLY A 243 26.74 -9.43 -5.91
N PRO A 244 26.42 -10.63 -5.36
CA PRO A 244 25.90 -11.73 -6.12
C PRO A 244 24.77 -11.21 -6.97
N THR A 245 25.04 -11.08 -8.28
CA THR A 245 24.07 -10.57 -9.22
C THR A 245 22.88 -11.49 -9.15
N LEU A 246 21.80 -11.03 -8.53
CA LEU A 246 20.53 -11.71 -8.61
C LEU A 246 20.36 -12.14 -10.06
N THR A 247 20.12 -13.41 -10.29
CA THR A 247 19.83 -13.92 -11.63
C THR A 247 18.72 -13.08 -12.24
N LEU A 248 18.61 -13.05 -13.54
CA LEU A 248 17.53 -12.36 -14.23
C LEU A 248 16.15 -12.80 -13.67
N ALA A 249 16.04 -14.08 -13.32
CA ALA A 249 14.87 -14.66 -12.69
C ALA A 249 14.58 -14.08 -11.30
N GLU A 250 15.58 -13.91 -10.47
CA GLU A 250 15.44 -13.35 -9.13
C GLU A 250 15.13 -11.85 -9.17
N ARG A 251 15.71 -11.10 -10.12
CA ARG A 251 15.36 -9.69 -10.36
C ARG A 251 13.92 -9.53 -10.83
N ALA A 252 13.49 -10.36 -11.78
CA ALA A 252 12.12 -10.34 -12.28
C ALA A 252 11.09 -10.68 -11.18
N ARG A 253 11.42 -11.60 -10.25
CA ARG A 253 10.57 -11.93 -9.11
C ARG A 253 10.54 -10.85 -8.02
N ALA A 254 11.63 -10.09 -7.91
CA ALA A 254 11.73 -9.02 -6.91
C ALA A 254 11.13 -7.69 -7.38
N ASP A 255 11.02 -7.50 -8.71
CA ASP A 255 10.51 -6.27 -9.32
C ASP A 255 9.12 -6.51 -9.90
N ARG A 256 8.12 -5.97 -9.23
CA ARG A 256 6.72 -6.05 -9.65
C ARG A 256 6.43 -5.30 -10.97
N THR A 257 7.28 -4.34 -11.32
CA THR A 257 7.15 -3.57 -12.58
C THR A 257 7.82 -4.27 -13.76
N TRP A 258 8.41 -5.45 -13.54
CA TRP A 258 9.06 -6.22 -14.59
C TRP A 258 8.08 -6.67 -15.66
N THR A 259 8.36 -6.30 -16.91
CA THR A 259 7.55 -6.70 -18.06
C THR A 259 8.17 -7.91 -18.78
N TYR A 260 7.34 -8.92 -19.01
CA TYR A 260 7.74 -10.10 -19.76
C TYR A 260 7.42 -9.91 -21.25
N GLY A 261 8.39 -10.15 -22.13
CA GLY A 261 8.17 -10.06 -23.59
C GLY A 261 7.31 -11.21 -24.14
N HIS A 262 7.27 -12.35 -23.44
CA HIS A 262 6.47 -13.50 -23.81
C HIS A 262 6.12 -14.32 -22.58
N VAL A 263 4.88 -14.75 -22.46
CA VAL A 263 4.38 -15.56 -21.34
C VAL A 263 3.84 -16.88 -21.90
N VAL A 264 4.30 -17.99 -21.38
CA VAL A 264 3.77 -19.32 -21.68
C VAL A 264 3.17 -19.86 -20.39
N VAL A 265 1.90 -20.20 -20.42
CA VAL A 265 1.18 -20.78 -19.28
C VAL A 265 1.17 -22.29 -19.46
N ASP A 266 1.76 -22.99 -18.51
CA ASP A 266 1.69 -24.46 -18.37
C ASP A 266 0.62 -24.79 -17.31
N GLU A 267 -0.11 -25.87 -17.49
CA GLU A 267 -1.22 -26.30 -16.61
C GLU A 267 -2.38 -25.28 -16.52
N ALA A 268 -2.94 -24.88 -17.67
CA ALA A 268 -4.02 -23.90 -17.83
C ALA A 268 -5.39 -24.16 -17.14
N PRO A 269 -5.69 -25.27 -16.43
CA PRO A 269 -6.99 -25.43 -15.76
C PRO A 269 -7.28 -24.40 -14.67
N GLN A 270 -6.28 -23.65 -14.24
CA GLN A 270 -6.44 -22.62 -13.17
C GLN A 270 -6.56 -21.18 -13.70
N VAL A 271 -6.41 -20.98 -15.01
CA VAL A 271 -6.56 -19.66 -15.66
C VAL A 271 -7.82 -19.69 -16.47
N VAL A 272 -8.90 -19.16 -15.92
CA VAL A 272 -10.12 -18.89 -16.69
C VAL A 272 -9.90 -17.58 -17.44
N PRO A 273 -9.83 -17.59 -18.80
CA PRO A 273 -9.77 -16.34 -19.55
C PRO A 273 -11.05 -15.57 -19.33
N PRO A 274 -11.03 -14.22 -19.36
CA PRO A 274 -12.25 -13.44 -19.38
C PRO A 274 -13.07 -13.88 -20.60
N GLU A 275 -14.32 -14.28 -20.37
CA GLU A 275 -15.25 -14.53 -21.46
C GLU A 275 -15.44 -13.21 -22.24
N ASP A 276 -14.92 -13.14 -23.45
CA ASP A 276 -15.24 -12.09 -24.41
C ASP A 276 -16.75 -12.19 -24.71
N HIS A 277 -17.53 -11.41 -24.00
CA HIS A 277 -18.90 -11.13 -24.40
C HIS A 277 -18.88 -10.19 -25.59
N ASN A 278 -18.61 -10.78 -26.77
CA ASN A 278 -18.88 -10.16 -28.03
C ASN A 278 -20.20 -10.76 -28.58
N THR A 279 -21.33 -10.11 -28.24
CA THR A 279 -22.58 -10.09 -29.04
C THR A 279 -23.39 -8.87 -28.63
#